data_b62bef669e849939019b7e910e1a8d0f
#
_entry.id   b62bef669e849939019b7e910e1a8d0f
#
_cell.length_a   1.000
_cell.length_b   1.000
_cell.length_c   1.000
_cell.angle_alpha   90.00
_cell.angle_beta   90.00
_cell.angle_gamma   90.00
#
_symmetry.space_group_name_H-M   'P 1'
#
loop_
_entity.id
_entity.type
_entity.pdbx_description
1 polymer ?
#
loop_
_entity_poly.entity_id
_entity_poly.type
_entity_poly.pdbx_seq_one_letter_code
_entity_poly.pdbx_strand_id
1 'polypeptide(L)'
;MKKLLLLFFVSIFSVPVFSADSEILTLYTFNDFEVGYEFPVVNSSGKQIYGAKAVIETASSTSKTNKLLHVINPTDTIGYVALGLPEGRDAIYTCKKYESISFQLRRPSSNTATETCVLEILFGSKRVYADSNPVKRQGDKLTTYNCPITKVSTNNKQMRIALLATPAEFFIDNVKFYEVAYNIDVPEKTVRYWADQMGKNFGTCVNPGISTGDNFGKTVAKNFNTVVLENSMKFDATEPNRNQFNWNADGVVTFAQQNNMKVRGHTLTWHGQNPDWVSNAINAKSGTDRRKEAISILKNHIFKVVGHWKGKIAEWDVVNECLNDGQNPAVGGGYSTRNWSVWYTGFGGEDYIDSAFVWAHQADPDAKLYLNDYSVGMWNKEGKTRAMYNLAKRLKDAGIPIDGVGFQTHTSVGYFDPSEVELSIKQFQAIGLNVIVTEMDMEGGQRNDKELIRAISDSELKTQAEKYGKLAEILLKYDCPTFMVWGVADNRSWLDCSEDTKPLLFYADLTPHEAYITVRKAYQNYAIKTDVPDVEYEELVIDSEVKLDVYSITGQKVGVISSMSELQDYPAGFYIVGNKKYLVK
;
A
#
# COMPACT_ATOMS: atom_id res chain seq x y z
N MET A 1 54.17 -9.02 18.05
CA MET A 1 52.69 -9.11 18.21
C MET A 1 52.15 -7.69 18.36
N LYS A 2 51.82 -7.04 17.26
CA LYS A 2 51.12 -5.74 17.26
C LYS A 2 49.64 -6.01 17.00
N LYS A 3 48.79 -5.75 18.00
CA LYS A 3 47.36 -5.77 17.85
C LYS A 3 46.95 -4.56 17.00
N LEU A 4 46.42 -4.81 15.82
CA LEU A 4 45.83 -3.81 14.95
C LEU A 4 44.41 -3.54 15.48
N LEU A 5 44.23 -2.41 16.13
CA LEU A 5 42.93 -1.91 16.55
C LEU A 5 42.28 -1.22 15.33
N LEU A 6 41.29 -1.85 14.70
CA LEU A 6 40.56 -1.25 13.60
C LEU A 6 39.53 -0.30 14.20
N LEU A 7 39.87 0.98 14.27
CA LEU A 7 38.94 2.06 14.59
C LEU A 7 38.17 2.42 13.31
N PHE A 8 36.87 2.12 13.28
CA PHE A 8 35.96 2.64 12.26
C PHE A 8 35.61 4.09 12.62
N PHE A 9 36.14 5.04 11.89
CA PHE A 9 35.63 6.42 11.90
C PHE A 9 34.48 6.52 10.90
N VAL A 10 33.27 6.75 11.42
CA VAL A 10 32.14 7.24 10.64
C VAL A 10 32.29 8.75 10.57
N SER A 11 32.80 9.27 9.47
CA SER A 11 32.80 10.71 9.21
C SER A 11 31.44 11.12 8.65
N ILE A 12 30.64 11.78 9.48
CA ILE A 12 29.43 12.48 9.04
C ILE A 12 29.89 13.78 8.37
N PHE A 13 29.87 13.79 7.04
CA PHE A 13 30.03 15.04 6.27
C PHE A 13 28.64 15.58 5.90
N SER A 14 28.41 16.83 6.30
CA SER A 14 27.27 17.63 5.85
C SER A 14 27.42 17.95 4.36
N VAL A 15 26.54 17.38 3.53
CA VAL A 15 26.38 17.73 2.12
C VAL A 15 25.18 18.66 1.99
N PRO A 16 25.20 19.70 1.12
CA PRO A 16 24.13 20.66 1.02
C PRO A 16 22.83 20.00 0.52
N VAL A 17 21.75 20.48 1.10
CA VAL A 17 20.36 20.09 0.93
C VAL A 17 19.97 19.97 -0.54
N PHE A 18 19.75 18.74 -1.01
CA PHE A 18 18.78 18.44 -2.04
C PHE A 18 17.65 17.66 -1.40
N SER A 19 16.42 18.06 -1.71
CA SER A 19 15.18 17.57 -1.16
C SER A 19 15.01 16.07 -1.35
N ALA A 20 14.44 15.41 -0.34
CA ALA A 20 14.07 13.99 -0.25
C ALA A 20 15.23 13.06 0.14
N ASP A 21 15.45 12.98 1.44
CA ASP A 21 16.53 12.19 2.01
C ASP A 21 16.05 10.78 2.38
N SER A 22 16.24 9.83 1.45
CA SER A 22 16.58 8.50 1.92
C SER A 22 17.92 8.63 2.65
N GLU A 23 18.04 8.10 3.85
CA GLU A 23 19.32 8.09 4.55
C GLU A 23 20.30 7.25 3.74
N ILE A 24 21.21 7.95 3.03
CA ILE A 24 22.22 7.33 2.17
C ILE A 24 23.43 7.05 3.06
N LEU A 25 23.66 5.80 3.39
CA LEU A 25 24.91 5.41 3.96
C LEU A 25 25.95 5.20 2.84
N THR A 26 26.84 6.14 2.64
CA THR A 26 28.03 5.93 1.80
C THR A 26 29.00 5.01 2.53
N LEU A 27 29.16 3.78 2.09
CA LEU A 27 30.03 2.80 2.74
C LEU A 27 31.49 2.93 2.27
N TYR A 28 31.70 3.10 0.98
CA TYR A 28 33.03 3.18 0.39
C TYR A 28 33.07 4.21 -0.73
N THR A 29 33.86 5.29 -0.52
CA THR A 29 34.32 6.20 -1.60
C THR A 29 35.73 5.85 -2.05
N PHE A 30 36.38 4.96 -1.33
CA PHE A 30 37.79 4.58 -1.48
C PHE A 30 38.82 5.72 -1.33
N ASN A 31 38.38 6.97 -1.26
CA ASN A 31 39.26 8.11 -1.08
C ASN A 31 39.98 8.13 0.28
N ASP A 32 39.39 7.47 1.28
CA ASP A 32 39.94 7.38 2.65
C ASP A 32 41.01 6.28 2.80
N PHE A 33 41.23 5.47 1.77
CA PHE A 33 42.24 4.43 1.79
C PHE A 33 43.55 4.91 1.15
N GLU A 34 44.69 4.35 1.59
CA GLU A 34 45.96 4.63 0.95
C GLU A 34 46.05 3.92 -0.42
N VAL A 35 46.71 4.56 -1.38
CA VAL A 35 46.99 3.92 -2.68
C VAL A 35 47.86 2.68 -2.43
N GLY A 36 47.46 1.57 -3.03
CA GLY A 36 48.11 0.26 -2.81
C GLY A 36 47.50 -0.57 -1.67
N TYR A 37 46.47 -0.03 -0.94
CA TYR A 37 45.74 -0.86 0.01
C TYR A 37 44.96 -1.96 -0.73
N GLU A 38 45.03 -3.21 -0.22
CA GLU A 38 44.44 -4.39 -0.87
C GLU A 38 43.22 -4.91 -0.10
N PHE A 39 42.15 -5.19 -0.82
CA PHE A 39 40.99 -5.93 -0.33
C PHE A 39 41.08 -7.40 -0.73
N PRO A 40 40.55 -8.34 0.08
CA PRO A 40 40.55 -9.76 -0.27
C PRO A 40 39.73 -10.04 -1.53
N VAL A 41 40.28 -10.87 -2.45
CA VAL A 41 39.49 -11.48 -3.53
C VAL A 41 39.30 -12.96 -3.20
N VAL A 42 38.02 -13.36 -3.13
CA VAL A 42 37.61 -14.69 -2.66
C VAL A 42 36.69 -15.36 -3.69
N ASN A 43 36.55 -16.68 -3.63
CA ASN A 43 35.50 -17.38 -4.38
C ASN A 43 34.13 -17.25 -3.69
N SER A 44 33.07 -17.81 -4.28
CA SER A 44 31.73 -17.77 -3.73
C SER A 44 31.58 -18.35 -2.32
N SER A 45 32.44 -19.31 -1.93
CA SER A 45 32.50 -19.88 -0.58
C SER A 45 33.32 -19.04 0.41
N GLY A 46 34.04 -18.02 -0.06
CA GLY A 46 34.84 -17.11 0.77
C GLY A 46 36.31 -17.54 0.92
N LYS A 47 36.76 -18.50 0.15
CA LYS A 47 38.19 -18.91 0.12
C LYS A 47 38.94 -17.95 -0.79
N GLN A 48 40.09 -17.45 -0.30
CA GLN A 48 40.96 -16.55 -1.06
C GLN A 48 41.43 -17.16 -2.37
N ILE A 49 41.45 -16.36 -3.44
CA ILE A 49 41.96 -16.73 -4.76
C ILE A 49 43.37 -16.18 -4.91
N TYR A 50 44.33 -17.07 -5.01
CA TYR A 50 45.74 -16.71 -5.23
C TYR A 50 45.93 -16.19 -6.66
N GLY A 51 46.65 -15.07 -6.79
CA GLY A 51 46.90 -14.41 -8.09
C GLY A 51 45.86 -13.38 -8.48
N ALA A 52 44.68 -13.34 -7.80
CA ALA A 52 43.73 -12.25 -7.92
C ALA A 52 44.01 -11.18 -6.85
N LYS A 53 43.78 -9.91 -7.21
CA LYS A 53 43.93 -8.78 -6.28
C LYS A 53 42.84 -7.73 -6.50
N ALA A 54 42.55 -6.99 -5.45
CA ALA A 54 41.71 -5.79 -5.50
C ALA A 54 42.46 -4.68 -4.75
N VAL A 55 42.94 -3.69 -5.46
CA VAL A 55 43.87 -2.67 -4.95
C VAL A 55 43.30 -1.26 -5.16
N ILE A 56 43.57 -0.37 -4.21
CA ILE A 56 43.25 1.03 -4.34
C ILE A 56 44.22 1.73 -5.27
N GLU A 57 43.67 2.38 -6.30
CA GLU A 57 44.43 3.15 -7.29
C GLU A 57 43.85 4.56 -7.44
N THR A 58 44.65 5.48 -7.99
CA THR A 58 44.14 6.80 -8.38
C THR A 58 43.27 6.70 -9.63
N ALA A 59 42.15 7.40 -9.68
CA ALA A 59 41.19 7.35 -10.79
C ALA A 59 41.83 7.82 -12.13
N SER A 60 42.82 8.70 -12.05
CA SER A 60 43.66 9.12 -13.18
C SER A 60 45.03 9.59 -12.71
N SER A 61 46.01 9.60 -13.61
CA SER A 61 47.34 10.11 -13.33
C SER A 61 47.39 11.59 -12.93
N THR A 62 46.35 12.34 -13.19
CA THR A 62 46.20 13.76 -12.87
C THR A 62 45.41 14.04 -11.59
N SER A 63 44.69 13.05 -11.05
CA SER A 63 43.91 13.20 -9.81
C SER A 63 44.60 12.48 -8.66
N LYS A 64 45.09 13.23 -7.68
CA LYS A 64 45.69 12.68 -6.47
C LYS A 64 44.68 12.35 -5.36
N THR A 65 43.45 12.85 -5.50
CA THR A 65 42.42 12.79 -4.44
C THR A 65 41.29 11.84 -4.77
N ASN A 66 41.04 11.55 -6.04
CA ASN A 66 39.99 10.63 -6.44
C ASN A 66 40.58 9.24 -6.63
N LYS A 67 40.17 8.28 -5.81
CA LYS A 67 40.64 6.90 -5.78
C LYS A 67 39.48 5.94 -6.02
N LEU A 68 39.79 4.79 -6.55
CA LEU A 68 38.83 3.73 -6.83
C LEU A 68 39.47 2.34 -6.57
N LEU A 69 38.62 1.35 -6.43
CA LEU A 69 39.05 -0.03 -6.22
C LEU A 69 39.21 -0.74 -7.57
N HIS A 70 40.41 -1.13 -7.90
CA HIS A 70 40.75 -1.91 -9.10
C HIS A 70 40.80 -3.39 -8.77
N VAL A 71 39.90 -4.17 -9.36
CA VAL A 71 39.82 -5.64 -9.18
C VAL A 71 40.41 -6.32 -10.41
N ILE A 72 41.40 -7.15 -10.19
CA ILE A 72 42.10 -7.91 -11.22
C ILE A 72 42.07 -9.40 -10.83
N ASN A 73 41.42 -10.20 -11.63
CA ASN A 73 41.38 -11.66 -11.47
C ASN A 73 41.78 -12.34 -12.77
N PRO A 74 43.05 -12.72 -12.93
CA PRO A 74 43.54 -13.40 -14.12
C PRO A 74 43.26 -14.91 -14.13
N THR A 75 42.66 -15.45 -13.09
CA THR A 75 42.41 -16.89 -12.91
C THR A 75 41.13 -17.36 -13.61
N ASP A 76 40.99 -18.68 -13.75
CA ASP A 76 39.77 -19.31 -14.30
C ASP A 76 38.65 -19.48 -13.26
N THR A 77 38.82 -18.96 -12.05
CA THR A 77 37.83 -19.01 -10.96
C THR A 77 37.18 -17.66 -10.81
N ILE A 78 35.84 -17.62 -10.70
CA ILE A 78 35.13 -16.37 -10.43
C ILE A 78 35.63 -15.76 -9.11
N GLY A 79 36.10 -14.53 -9.18
CA GLY A 79 36.66 -13.78 -8.06
C GLY A 79 35.71 -12.66 -7.60
N TYR A 80 35.40 -12.67 -6.31
CA TYR A 80 34.59 -11.65 -5.64
C TYR A 80 35.50 -10.79 -4.78
N VAL A 81 35.44 -9.47 -4.96
CA VAL A 81 36.02 -8.58 -3.96
C VAL A 81 35.16 -8.60 -2.71
N ALA A 82 35.78 -8.82 -1.55
CA ALA A 82 35.10 -8.91 -0.28
C ALA A 82 35.21 -7.59 0.48
N LEU A 83 34.08 -6.93 0.70
CA LEU A 83 33.91 -5.70 1.45
C LEU A 83 33.13 -5.97 2.74
N GLY A 84 33.22 -5.09 3.75
CA GLY A 84 32.38 -5.15 4.94
C GLY A 84 30.93 -4.80 4.62
N LEU A 85 30.00 -5.27 5.43
CA LEU A 85 28.63 -4.74 5.42
C LEU A 85 28.51 -3.49 6.29
N PRO A 86 27.45 -2.65 6.07
CA PRO A 86 27.25 -1.42 6.84
C PRO A 86 27.33 -1.64 8.35
N GLU A 87 27.91 -0.70 9.06
CA GLU A 87 28.03 -0.67 10.53
C GLU A 87 28.71 -1.92 11.14
N GLY A 88 29.39 -2.73 10.32
CA GLY A 88 29.96 -4.03 10.74
C GLY A 88 28.91 -5.05 11.15
N ARG A 89 27.65 -4.82 10.77
CA ARG A 89 26.51 -5.71 11.03
C ARG A 89 26.48 -6.88 10.08
N ASP A 90 25.64 -7.85 10.35
CA ASP A 90 25.44 -9.01 9.50
C ASP A 90 24.42 -8.78 8.37
N ALA A 91 24.28 -9.74 7.48
CA ALA A 91 23.39 -9.67 6.34
C ALA A 91 21.89 -9.64 6.74
N ILE A 92 21.52 -10.27 7.86
CA ILE A 92 20.13 -10.23 8.34
C ILE A 92 19.75 -8.80 8.72
N TYR A 93 20.61 -8.12 9.47
CA TYR A 93 20.40 -6.72 9.82
C TYR A 93 20.39 -5.83 8.57
N THR A 94 21.36 -6.01 7.67
CA THR A 94 21.49 -5.24 6.43
C THR A 94 20.25 -5.37 5.56
N CYS A 95 19.72 -6.60 5.35
CA CYS A 95 18.51 -6.83 4.58
C CYS A 95 17.22 -6.29 5.23
N LYS A 96 17.22 -6.06 6.55
CA LYS A 96 16.09 -5.40 7.23
C LYS A 96 16.13 -3.90 7.08
N LYS A 97 17.33 -3.32 7.09
CA LYS A 97 17.53 -1.87 7.11
C LYS A 97 17.63 -1.27 5.71
N TYR A 98 18.19 -1.99 4.73
CA TYR A 98 18.47 -1.49 3.40
C TYR A 98 17.75 -2.31 2.33
N GLU A 99 17.28 -1.63 1.28
CA GLU A 99 16.57 -2.25 0.15
C GLU A 99 17.38 -2.29 -1.14
N SER A 100 18.36 -1.40 -1.27
CA SER A 100 19.20 -1.38 -2.46
C SER A 100 20.65 -1.00 -2.17
N ILE A 101 21.51 -1.39 -3.09
CA ILE A 101 22.93 -1.01 -3.14
C ILE A 101 23.15 -0.27 -4.45
N SER A 102 23.77 0.89 -4.39
CA SER A 102 24.25 1.57 -5.59
C SER A 102 25.78 1.65 -5.55
N PHE A 103 26.40 1.53 -6.69
CA PHE A 103 27.84 1.77 -6.87
C PHE A 103 28.14 2.12 -8.30
N GLN A 104 29.30 2.72 -8.51
CA GLN A 104 29.81 3.01 -9.83
C GLN A 104 30.77 1.89 -10.24
N LEU A 105 30.60 1.39 -11.46
CA LEU A 105 31.45 0.33 -12.02
C LEU A 105 31.94 0.74 -13.41
N ARG A 106 33.18 0.42 -13.67
CA ARG A 106 33.80 0.54 -14.99
C ARG A 106 34.47 -0.77 -15.37
N ARG A 107 34.29 -1.18 -16.60
CA ARG A 107 34.95 -2.31 -17.19
C ARG A 107 35.87 -1.81 -18.32
N PRO A 108 37.20 -1.90 -18.17
CA PRO A 108 38.12 -1.31 -19.17
C PRO A 108 38.02 -2.05 -20.51
N SER A 109 38.33 -1.36 -21.59
CA SER A 109 38.35 -1.93 -22.95
C SER A 109 39.48 -2.93 -23.17
N SER A 110 40.51 -2.86 -22.33
CA SER A 110 41.65 -3.82 -22.33
C SER A 110 41.29 -5.21 -21.78
N ASN A 111 40.13 -5.35 -21.12
CA ASN A 111 39.69 -6.63 -20.59
C ASN A 111 39.38 -7.61 -21.71
N THR A 112 40.17 -8.72 -21.79
CA THR A 112 40.06 -9.78 -22.80
C THR A 112 38.92 -10.76 -22.56
N ALA A 113 38.23 -10.68 -21.41
CA ALA A 113 37.05 -11.47 -21.14
C ALA A 113 35.91 -11.16 -22.11
N THR A 114 34.88 -12.00 -22.15
CA THR A 114 33.70 -11.89 -23.03
C THR A 114 33.15 -10.47 -23.08
N GLU A 115 32.57 -10.04 -24.21
CA GLU A 115 32.03 -8.67 -24.38
C GLU A 115 30.99 -8.31 -23.34
N THR A 116 30.31 -9.30 -22.79
CA THR A 116 29.26 -9.14 -21.78
C THR A 116 29.48 -10.10 -20.61
N CYS A 117 29.25 -9.64 -19.40
CA CYS A 117 29.28 -10.46 -18.19
C CYS A 117 28.23 -10.00 -17.20
N VAL A 118 27.78 -10.90 -16.34
CA VAL A 118 26.75 -10.63 -15.33
C VAL A 118 27.40 -10.07 -14.08
N LEU A 119 26.82 -9.01 -13.53
CA LEU A 119 27.14 -8.50 -12.20
C LEU A 119 26.44 -9.37 -11.15
N GLU A 120 27.16 -9.81 -10.14
CA GLU A 120 26.60 -10.55 -9.01
C GLU A 120 27.06 -9.97 -7.67
N ILE A 121 26.11 -9.91 -6.72
CA ILE A 121 26.39 -9.50 -5.34
C ILE A 121 25.93 -10.62 -4.39
N LEU A 122 26.81 -11.00 -3.47
CA LEU A 122 26.51 -11.95 -2.41
C LEU A 122 26.66 -11.29 -1.03
N PHE A 123 25.79 -11.68 -0.08
CA PHE A 123 26.08 -11.50 1.35
C PHE A 123 26.57 -12.82 1.92
N GLY A 124 27.86 -12.89 2.24
CA GLY A 124 28.51 -14.17 2.47
C GLY A 124 28.50 -15.04 1.22
N SER A 125 27.83 -16.19 1.28
CA SER A 125 27.62 -17.09 0.15
C SER A 125 26.20 -17.04 -0.44
N LYS A 126 25.35 -16.14 0.05
CA LYS A 126 23.97 -16.01 -0.39
C LYS A 126 23.83 -14.88 -1.40
N ARG A 127 23.28 -15.18 -2.57
CA ARG A 127 23.01 -14.19 -3.61
C ARG A 127 21.94 -13.21 -3.16
N VAL A 128 22.24 -11.92 -3.24
CA VAL A 128 21.29 -10.83 -2.98
C VAL A 128 20.93 -10.07 -4.24
N TYR A 129 21.78 -10.16 -5.27
CA TYR A 129 21.54 -9.55 -6.57
C TYR A 129 22.28 -10.31 -7.67
N ALA A 130 21.65 -10.46 -8.83
CA ALA A 130 22.30 -10.77 -10.09
C ALA A 130 21.59 -10.02 -11.21
N ASP A 131 22.35 -9.27 -12.01
CA ASP A 131 21.77 -8.51 -13.11
C ASP A 131 21.29 -9.45 -14.22
N SER A 132 20.10 -9.23 -14.72
CA SER A 132 19.61 -9.87 -15.94
C SER A 132 20.20 -9.25 -17.21
N ASN A 133 20.68 -8.00 -17.12
CA ASN A 133 21.31 -7.29 -18.22
C ASN A 133 22.83 -7.39 -18.12
N PRO A 134 23.51 -7.83 -19.18
CA PRO A 134 24.94 -7.98 -19.15
C PRO A 134 25.66 -6.63 -19.04
N VAL A 135 26.65 -6.56 -18.15
CA VAL A 135 27.56 -5.42 -18.06
C VAL A 135 28.45 -5.38 -19.32
N LYS A 136 28.26 -4.35 -20.14
CA LYS A 136 29.07 -4.14 -21.35
C LYS A 136 30.42 -3.50 -21.01
N ARG A 137 31.40 -3.64 -21.88
CA ARG A 137 32.64 -2.85 -21.82
C ARG A 137 32.28 -1.38 -22.03
N GLN A 138 32.75 -0.50 -21.17
CA GLN A 138 32.38 0.92 -21.14
C GLN A 138 33.56 1.87 -21.33
N GLY A 139 34.74 1.32 -21.64
CA GLY A 139 35.96 2.11 -21.73
C GLY A 139 36.32 2.73 -20.38
N ASP A 140 36.61 4.04 -20.38
CA ASP A 140 37.05 4.74 -19.17
C ASP A 140 35.94 5.38 -18.34
N LYS A 141 34.67 5.18 -18.72
CA LYS A 141 33.52 5.78 -18.04
C LYS A 141 32.97 4.87 -16.92
N LEU A 142 32.89 5.42 -15.71
CA LEU A 142 32.13 4.81 -14.61
C LEU A 142 30.63 4.92 -14.87
N THR A 143 29.90 3.83 -14.71
CA THR A 143 28.44 3.76 -14.83
C THR A 143 27.83 3.37 -13.49
N THR A 144 26.76 4.02 -13.09
CA THR A 144 26.05 3.73 -11.85
C THR A 144 25.14 2.51 -12.04
N TYR A 145 25.23 1.57 -11.11
CA TYR A 145 24.36 0.40 -10.98
C TYR A 145 23.54 0.53 -9.71
N ASN A 146 22.22 0.35 -9.80
CA ASN A 146 21.31 0.30 -8.69
C ASN A 146 20.79 -1.13 -8.57
N CYS A 147 21.08 -1.77 -7.45
CA CYS A 147 20.91 -3.20 -7.24
C CYS A 147 19.93 -3.44 -6.07
N PRO A 148 18.68 -3.79 -6.33
CA PRO A 148 17.75 -4.17 -5.28
C PRO A 148 18.27 -5.35 -4.47
N ILE A 149 18.12 -5.32 -3.14
CA ILE A 149 18.58 -6.38 -2.25
C ILE A 149 17.50 -7.45 -2.10
N THR A 150 17.74 -8.64 -2.62
CA THR A 150 16.93 -9.80 -2.25
C THR A 150 17.22 -10.20 -0.80
N LYS A 151 16.18 -10.36 0.00
CA LYS A 151 16.30 -10.71 1.43
C LYS A 151 16.95 -12.09 1.60
N VAL A 152 17.99 -12.16 2.41
CA VAL A 152 18.69 -13.40 2.74
C VAL A 152 18.86 -13.56 4.24
N SER A 153 18.91 -14.80 4.71
CA SER A 153 19.11 -15.13 6.11
C SER A 153 20.52 -15.73 6.29
N THR A 154 21.47 -14.90 6.69
CA THR A 154 22.85 -15.31 7.03
C THR A 154 23.48 -14.31 7.98
N ASN A 155 24.24 -14.79 8.97
CA ASN A 155 24.98 -13.95 9.91
C ASN A 155 26.35 -13.48 9.35
N ASN A 156 26.58 -13.63 8.06
CA ASN A 156 27.83 -13.21 7.43
C ASN A 156 27.90 -11.66 7.40
N LYS A 157 29.08 -11.11 7.62
CA LYS A 157 29.36 -9.67 7.69
C LYS A 157 30.07 -9.13 6.45
N GLN A 158 30.14 -9.92 5.38
CA GLN A 158 30.81 -9.54 4.14
C GLN A 158 29.82 -9.41 3.00
N MET A 159 29.94 -8.34 2.24
CA MET A 159 29.43 -8.20 0.89
C MET A 159 30.52 -8.66 -0.09
N ARG A 160 30.13 -9.38 -1.13
CA ARG A 160 31.02 -9.85 -2.19
C ARG A 160 30.48 -9.43 -3.53
N ILE A 161 31.29 -8.71 -4.31
CA ILE A 161 30.93 -8.20 -5.63
C ILE A 161 31.82 -8.86 -6.68
N ALA A 162 31.22 -9.39 -7.73
CA ALA A 162 31.93 -9.94 -8.88
C ALA A 162 31.28 -9.61 -10.21
N LEU A 163 32.07 -9.58 -11.25
CA LEU A 163 31.63 -9.85 -12.61
C LEU A 163 31.80 -11.35 -12.88
N LEU A 164 30.73 -12.00 -13.31
CA LEU A 164 30.77 -13.44 -13.63
C LEU A 164 31.48 -13.68 -14.97
N ALA A 165 32.77 -13.45 -14.95
CA ALA A 165 33.67 -13.65 -16.09
C ALA A 165 35.03 -14.13 -15.58
N THR A 166 35.75 -14.88 -16.43
CA THR A 166 37.11 -15.33 -16.18
C THR A 166 37.95 -15.22 -17.47
N PRO A 167 39.05 -14.50 -17.46
CA PRO A 167 39.52 -13.57 -16.44
C PRO A 167 38.60 -12.35 -16.28
N ALA A 168 38.67 -11.64 -15.14
CA ALA A 168 37.89 -10.45 -14.90
C ALA A 168 38.78 -9.27 -14.50
N GLU A 169 38.46 -8.08 -15.02
CA GLU A 169 39.07 -6.82 -14.63
C GLU A 169 37.97 -5.74 -14.58
N PHE A 170 37.82 -5.04 -13.45
CA PHE A 170 36.86 -3.97 -13.29
C PHE A 170 37.24 -3.01 -12.17
N PHE A 171 36.64 -1.85 -12.18
CA PHE A 171 36.83 -0.83 -11.17
C PHE A 171 35.49 -0.54 -10.48
N ILE A 172 35.55 -0.31 -9.17
CA ILE A 172 34.38 0.05 -8.34
C ILE A 172 34.67 1.35 -7.61
N ASP A 173 33.64 2.20 -7.50
CA ASP A 173 33.64 3.39 -6.66
C ASP A 173 32.25 3.66 -6.08
N ASN A 174 32.18 4.53 -5.06
CA ASN A 174 30.93 5.06 -4.49
C ASN A 174 29.91 3.99 -4.11
N VAL A 175 30.31 2.98 -3.34
CA VAL A 175 29.39 1.96 -2.85
C VAL A 175 28.50 2.55 -1.76
N LYS A 176 27.19 2.60 -2.01
CA LYS A 176 26.17 3.19 -1.14
C LYS A 176 25.08 2.19 -0.86
N PHE A 177 24.61 2.19 0.38
CA PHE A 177 23.40 1.49 0.77
C PHE A 177 22.30 2.52 0.96
N TYR A 178 21.13 2.22 0.41
CA TYR A 178 19.94 3.03 0.59
C TYR A 178 19.05 2.32 1.57
N GLU A 179 18.82 2.96 2.71
CA GLU A 179 17.70 2.56 3.56
C GLU A 179 16.44 2.65 2.72
N VAL A 180 15.45 1.84 3.06
CA VAL A 180 14.11 2.00 2.54
C VAL A 180 13.77 3.47 2.69
N ALA A 181 13.82 4.18 1.56
CA ALA A 181 13.72 5.62 1.58
C ALA A 181 12.32 6.03 2.00
N TYR A 182 12.22 6.58 3.18
CA TYR A 182 11.03 7.26 3.65
C TYR A 182 11.23 8.77 3.66
N ASN A 183 11.74 9.27 2.58
CA ASN A 183 11.56 10.64 2.22
C ASN A 183 11.23 10.73 0.74
N ILE A 184 10.07 10.26 0.49
CA ILE A 184 9.35 10.78 -0.62
C ILE A 184 9.07 12.20 -0.25
N ASP A 185 9.27 13.08 -1.20
CA ASP A 185 8.63 14.38 -1.24
C ASP A 185 7.10 14.18 -1.34
N VAL A 186 6.56 13.48 -0.34
CA VAL A 186 5.15 13.46 -0.09
C VAL A 186 4.88 14.86 0.42
N PRO A 187 4.21 15.69 -0.38
CA PRO A 187 3.94 17.07 -0.01
C PRO A 187 3.44 17.08 1.43
N GLU A 188 3.81 18.05 2.20
CA GLU A 188 3.35 18.23 3.59
C GLU A 188 1.83 18.05 3.70
N LYS A 189 1.09 18.43 2.64
CA LYS A 189 -0.36 18.23 2.46
C LYS A 189 -0.65 16.99 1.60
N THR A 190 -0.77 15.84 2.24
CA THR A 190 -1.08 14.53 1.63
C THR A 190 -2.55 14.43 1.16
N VAL A 191 -2.95 13.34 0.50
CA VAL A 191 -4.38 13.07 0.23
C VAL A 191 -5.17 13.03 1.53
N ARG A 192 -4.63 12.37 2.58
CA ARG A 192 -5.22 12.35 3.92
C ARG A 192 -5.48 13.75 4.45
N TYR A 193 -4.49 14.65 4.38
CA TYR A 193 -4.64 16.03 4.83
C TYR A 193 -5.87 16.69 4.21
N TRP A 194 -6.01 16.61 2.87
CA TRP A 194 -7.16 17.21 2.18
C TRP A 194 -8.47 16.48 2.46
N ALA A 195 -8.46 15.14 2.56
CA ALA A 195 -9.61 14.33 2.89
C ALA A 195 -10.16 14.68 4.28
N ASP A 196 -9.29 14.83 5.28
CA ASP A 196 -9.65 15.22 6.64
C ASP A 196 -10.30 16.60 6.66
N GLN A 197 -9.77 17.57 5.90
CA GLN A 197 -10.37 18.91 5.76
C GLN A 197 -11.82 18.88 5.24
N MET A 198 -12.14 17.93 4.39
CA MET A 198 -13.45 17.80 3.74
C MET A 198 -14.37 16.78 4.43
N GLY A 199 -13.91 16.13 5.49
CA GLY A 199 -14.65 15.03 6.14
C GLY A 199 -14.81 13.80 5.26
N LYS A 200 -13.91 13.60 4.27
CA LYS A 200 -13.91 12.46 3.35
C LYS A 200 -13.01 11.33 3.86
N ASN A 201 -13.30 10.11 3.46
CA ASN A 201 -12.50 8.95 3.76
C ASN A 201 -11.59 8.62 2.56
N PHE A 202 -10.29 8.61 2.77
CA PHE A 202 -9.31 8.08 1.83
C PHE A 202 -8.56 6.94 2.50
N GLY A 203 -8.64 5.74 1.95
CA GLY A 203 -8.24 4.55 2.67
C GLY A 203 -7.52 3.49 1.86
N THR A 204 -7.05 2.47 2.57
CA THR A 204 -6.35 1.31 2.00
C THR A 204 -6.60 0.06 2.82
N CYS A 205 -6.38 -1.13 2.23
CA CYS A 205 -6.37 -2.35 2.99
C CYS A 205 -5.01 -2.58 3.69
N VAL A 206 -5.07 -3.22 4.85
CA VAL A 206 -3.91 -3.56 5.67
C VAL A 206 -4.09 -4.92 6.34
N ASN A 207 -3.01 -5.46 6.90
CA ASN A 207 -3.00 -6.74 7.60
C ASN A 207 -2.57 -6.58 9.06
N PRO A 208 -2.88 -7.54 9.96
CA PRO A 208 -2.39 -7.56 11.32
C PRO A 208 -0.87 -7.45 11.42
N GLY A 209 -0.38 -6.81 12.48
CA GLY A 209 1.04 -6.52 12.69
C GLY A 209 1.48 -5.15 12.16
N ILE A 210 0.56 -4.37 11.56
CA ILE A 210 0.86 -2.98 11.19
C ILE A 210 1.21 -2.14 12.42
N SER A 211 2.24 -1.32 12.32
CA SER A 211 2.75 -0.48 13.40
C SER A 211 3.46 0.75 12.86
N THR A 212 3.35 1.88 13.53
CA THR A 212 4.19 3.06 13.24
C THR A 212 5.65 2.89 13.65
N GLY A 213 6.02 1.73 14.19
CA GLY A 213 7.42 1.37 14.45
C GLY A 213 8.19 1.05 13.17
N ASP A 214 7.50 0.74 12.09
CA ASP A 214 8.10 0.55 10.76
C ASP A 214 7.58 1.60 9.77
N ASN A 215 8.23 1.64 8.67
CA ASN A 215 7.98 2.64 7.64
C ASN A 215 6.65 2.39 6.92
N PHE A 216 6.24 1.16 6.72
CA PHE A 216 4.95 0.86 6.10
C PHE A 216 3.80 1.46 6.92
N GLY A 217 3.76 1.20 8.22
CA GLY A 217 2.74 1.78 9.09
C GLY A 217 2.79 3.31 9.18
N LYS A 218 4.00 3.91 9.15
CA LYS A 218 4.15 5.37 9.04
C LYS A 218 3.54 5.90 7.74
N THR A 219 3.81 5.24 6.60
CA THR A 219 3.25 5.62 5.30
C THR A 219 1.74 5.52 5.29
N VAL A 220 1.17 4.45 5.85
CA VAL A 220 -0.28 4.30 6.00
C VAL A 220 -0.83 5.45 6.84
N ALA A 221 -0.31 5.66 8.04
CA ALA A 221 -0.78 6.71 8.94
C ALA A 221 -0.64 8.13 8.36
N LYS A 222 0.39 8.38 7.54
CA LYS A 222 0.61 9.70 6.91
C LYS A 222 -0.34 9.97 5.75
N ASN A 223 -0.68 8.95 4.95
CA ASN A 223 -1.33 9.14 3.66
C ASN A 223 -2.82 8.77 3.65
N PHE A 224 -3.29 7.99 4.61
CA PHE A 224 -4.65 7.48 4.67
C PHE A 224 -5.31 7.82 6.02
N ASN A 225 -6.59 8.10 6.01
CA ASN A 225 -7.39 8.32 7.23
C ASN A 225 -8.38 7.17 7.50
N THR A 226 -8.39 6.14 6.65
CA THR A 226 -9.28 5.00 6.77
C THR A 226 -8.52 3.73 6.41
N VAL A 227 -8.75 2.65 7.15
CA VAL A 227 -8.21 1.32 6.83
C VAL A 227 -9.32 0.28 6.80
N VAL A 228 -9.11 -0.77 6.02
CA VAL A 228 -9.90 -1.99 6.00
C VAL A 228 -8.95 -3.18 6.16
N LEU A 229 -9.39 -4.27 6.78
CA LEU A 229 -8.57 -5.46 6.90
C LEU A 229 -8.79 -6.36 5.68
N GLU A 230 -7.69 -6.73 5.01
CA GLU A 230 -7.74 -7.54 3.79
C GLU A 230 -8.43 -8.90 4.01
N ASN A 231 -8.12 -9.59 5.13
CA ASN A 231 -8.65 -10.92 5.41
C ASN A 231 -9.18 -11.12 6.84
N SER A 232 -8.61 -10.44 7.83
CA SER A 232 -8.74 -10.80 9.25
C SER A 232 -10.08 -10.48 9.89
N MET A 233 -11.02 -9.84 9.17
CA MET A 233 -12.41 -9.65 9.59
C MET A 233 -13.40 -10.52 8.79
N LYS A 234 -12.93 -11.38 7.87
CA LYS A 234 -13.76 -12.33 7.15
C LYS A 234 -14.22 -13.46 8.06
N PHE A 235 -15.23 -14.21 7.66
CA PHE A 235 -15.92 -15.18 8.51
C PHE A 235 -14.96 -16.24 9.07
N ASP A 236 -14.14 -16.86 8.21
CA ASP A 236 -13.19 -17.90 8.61
C ASP A 236 -12.11 -17.41 9.58
N ALA A 237 -11.71 -16.14 9.45
CA ALA A 237 -10.73 -15.52 10.33
C ALA A 237 -11.31 -15.14 11.69
N THR A 238 -12.57 -14.70 11.74
CA THR A 238 -13.24 -14.24 12.96
C THR A 238 -13.93 -15.35 13.74
N GLU A 239 -14.45 -16.39 13.07
CA GLU A 239 -15.11 -17.55 13.71
C GLU A 239 -14.63 -18.87 13.09
N PRO A 240 -13.33 -19.23 13.24
CA PRO A 240 -12.74 -20.43 12.62
C PRO A 240 -13.41 -21.73 13.08
N ASN A 241 -13.96 -21.76 14.28
CA ASN A 241 -14.77 -22.85 14.82
C ASN A 241 -16.07 -22.28 15.38
N ARG A 242 -17.13 -23.05 15.34
CA ARG A 242 -18.46 -22.63 15.78
C ARG A 242 -18.44 -22.07 17.21
N ASN A 243 -18.89 -20.82 17.37
CA ASN A 243 -18.88 -20.05 18.64
C ASN A 243 -17.50 -19.81 19.26
N GLN A 244 -16.43 -20.03 18.53
CA GLN A 244 -15.07 -19.69 18.94
C GLN A 244 -14.54 -18.52 18.10
N PHE A 245 -14.56 -17.35 18.71
CA PHE A 245 -14.20 -16.11 18.01
C PHE A 245 -12.73 -15.77 18.20
N ASN A 246 -12.13 -15.26 17.14
CA ASN A 246 -10.75 -14.79 17.08
C ASN A 246 -10.74 -13.30 16.72
N TRP A 247 -10.07 -12.51 17.53
CA TRP A 247 -10.03 -11.06 17.43
C TRP A 247 -8.66 -10.53 17.00
N ASN A 248 -7.95 -11.24 16.12
CA ASN A 248 -6.64 -10.82 15.60
C ASN A 248 -6.68 -9.45 14.91
N ALA A 249 -7.84 -9.00 14.49
CA ALA A 249 -8.07 -7.67 13.93
C ALA A 249 -7.94 -6.52 14.95
N ASP A 250 -8.03 -6.80 16.27
CA ASP A 250 -7.99 -5.77 17.33
C ASP A 250 -6.72 -4.92 17.28
N GLY A 251 -5.59 -5.51 16.88
CA GLY A 251 -4.34 -4.77 16.71
C GLY A 251 -4.43 -3.68 15.64
N VAL A 252 -5.12 -3.94 14.53
CA VAL A 252 -5.33 -2.96 13.45
C VAL A 252 -6.34 -1.90 13.88
N VAL A 253 -7.42 -2.28 14.58
CA VAL A 253 -8.38 -1.33 15.15
C VAL A 253 -7.68 -0.39 16.13
N THR A 254 -6.80 -0.92 16.98
CA THR A 254 -5.98 -0.12 17.91
C THR A 254 -5.02 0.81 17.16
N PHE A 255 -4.33 0.31 16.15
CA PHE A 255 -3.46 1.14 15.29
C PHE A 255 -4.25 2.30 14.65
N ALA A 256 -5.43 2.01 14.10
CA ALA A 256 -6.28 3.03 13.50
C ALA A 256 -6.68 4.10 14.51
N GLN A 257 -7.14 3.70 15.71
CA GLN A 257 -7.53 4.63 16.79
C GLN A 257 -6.34 5.50 17.23
N GLN A 258 -5.16 4.92 17.43
CA GLN A 258 -3.94 5.64 17.80
C GLN A 258 -3.48 6.67 16.76
N ASN A 259 -3.87 6.48 15.49
CA ASN A 259 -3.51 7.36 14.39
C ASN A 259 -4.70 8.18 13.86
N ASN A 260 -5.80 8.31 14.64
CA ASN A 260 -7.00 9.04 14.25
C ASN A 260 -7.54 8.61 12.88
N MET A 261 -7.58 7.30 12.64
CA MET A 261 -8.09 6.70 11.40
C MET A 261 -9.40 5.99 11.67
N LYS A 262 -10.28 5.94 10.67
CA LYS A 262 -11.48 5.12 10.67
C LYS A 262 -11.14 3.68 10.25
N VAL A 263 -12.01 2.75 10.64
CA VAL A 263 -11.93 1.36 10.22
C VAL A 263 -13.21 0.98 9.49
N ARG A 264 -13.08 0.33 8.32
CA ARG A 264 -14.15 -0.37 7.64
C ARG A 264 -14.10 -1.85 7.97
N GLY A 265 -15.24 -2.45 8.23
CA GLY A 265 -15.37 -3.88 8.45
C GLY A 265 -15.64 -4.62 7.13
N HIS A 266 -14.82 -5.60 6.83
CA HIS A 266 -14.91 -6.42 5.62
C HIS A 266 -14.68 -7.89 5.98
N THR A 267 -15.64 -8.73 5.85
CA THR A 267 -17.06 -8.59 5.51
C THR A 267 -17.91 -9.55 6.35
N LEU A 268 -19.17 -9.20 6.60
CA LEU A 268 -20.03 -10.01 7.49
C LEU A 268 -20.60 -11.24 6.79
N THR A 269 -20.96 -11.11 5.50
CA THR A 269 -21.60 -12.19 4.73
C THR A 269 -21.03 -12.25 3.33
N TRP A 270 -20.37 -13.34 3.00
CA TRP A 270 -19.74 -13.57 1.70
C TRP A 270 -19.87 -15.04 1.31
N HIS A 271 -19.85 -15.35 0.02
CA HIS A 271 -19.87 -16.72 -0.48
C HIS A 271 -18.51 -17.43 -0.30
N GLY A 272 -17.42 -16.66 -0.26
CA GLY A 272 -16.04 -17.12 -0.02
C GLY A 272 -15.65 -17.09 1.46
N GLN A 273 -14.52 -17.69 1.78
CA GLN A 273 -13.87 -17.70 3.10
C GLN A 273 -14.84 -17.97 4.27
N ASN A 274 -15.77 -18.93 4.08
CA ASN A 274 -16.54 -19.50 5.17
C ASN A 274 -15.81 -20.75 5.66
N PRO A 275 -15.66 -20.97 6.98
CA PRO A 275 -15.04 -22.19 7.46
C PRO A 275 -15.92 -23.42 7.18
N ASP A 276 -15.31 -24.57 6.98
CA ASP A 276 -16.00 -25.82 6.60
C ASP A 276 -17.15 -26.21 7.53
N TRP A 277 -17.06 -25.87 8.82
CA TRP A 277 -18.09 -26.17 9.78
C TRP A 277 -19.44 -25.49 9.45
N VAL A 278 -19.43 -24.33 8.78
CA VAL A 278 -20.63 -23.61 8.35
C VAL A 278 -21.39 -24.43 7.30
N SER A 279 -20.70 -24.81 6.22
CA SER A 279 -21.28 -25.60 5.15
C SER A 279 -21.70 -26.99 5.64
N ASN A 280 -20.90 -27.63 6.48
CA ASN A 280 -21.19 -28.93 7.07
C ASN A 280 -22.45 -28.89 7.95
N ALA A 281 -22.59 -27.86 8.82
CA ALA A 281 -23.75 -27.73 9.70
C ALA A 281 -25.05 -27.49 8.90
N ILE A 282 -25.01 -26.62 7.89
CA ILE A 282 -26.15 -26.27 7.04
C ILE A 282 -26.56 -27.48 6.18
N ASN A 283 -25.59 -28.16 5.54
CA ASN A 283 -25.86 -29.27 4.64
C ASN A 283 -26.25 -30.57 5.36
N ALA A 284 -25.93 -30.70 6.65
CA ALA A 284 -26.42 -31.81 7.48
C ALA A 284 -27.94 -31.75 7.74
N LYS A 285 -28.60 -30.66 7.40
CA LYS A 285 -30.05 -30.44 7.58
C LYS A 285 -30.76 -30.32 6.23
N SER A 286 -32.09 -30.40 6.25
CA SER A 286 -32.95 -30.24 5.08
C SER A 286 -34.19 -29.39 5.39
N GLY A 287 -34.82 -28.84 4.35
CA GLY A 287 -36.06 -28.08 4.46
C GLY A 287 -36.00 -26.97 5.53
N THR A 288 -37.02 -26.91 6.38
CA THR A 288 -37.15 -25.88 7.42
C THR A 288 -36.01 -25.90 8.43
N ASP A 289 -35.45 -27.08 8.75
CA ASP A 289 -34.36 -27.17 9.73
C ASP A 289 -33.04 -26.67 9.17
N ARG A 290 -32.79 -26.86 7.86
CA ARG A 290 -31.65 -26.21 7.18
C ARG A 290 -31.73 -24.69 7.28
N ARG A 291 -32.91 -24.15 7.00
CA ARG A 291 -33.14 -22.71 7.08
C ARG A 291 -32.93 -22.17 8.50
N LYS A 292 -33.47 -22.83 9.52
CA LYS A 292 -33.26 -22.47 10.92
C LYS A 292 -31.79 -22.49 11.30
N GLU A 293 -31.06 -23.49 10.85
CA GLU A 293 -29.63 -23.61 11.13
C GLU A 293 -28.86 -22.46 10.47
N ALA A 294 -29.08 -22.17 9.20
CA ALA A 294 -28.43 -21.09 8.48
C ALA A 294 -28.73 -19.71 9.14
N ILE A 295 -29.98 -19.47 9.51
CA ILE A 295 -30.39 -18.25 10.25
C ILE A 295 -29.65 -18.15 11.57
N SER A 296 -29.60 -19.24 12.35
CA SER A 296 -28.94 -19.27 13.67
C SER A 296 -27.45 -18.94 13.55
N ILE A 297 -26.77 -19.53 12.57
CA ILE A 297 -25.34 -19.32 12.36
C ILE A 297 -25.07 -17.88 11.95
N LEU A 298 -25.71 -17.40 10.88
CA LEU A 298 -25.43 -16.06 10.33
C LEU A 298 -25.82 -14.95 11.32
N LYS A 299 -26.96 -15.09 11.98
CA LYS A 299 -27.39 -14.14 13.00
C LYS A 299 -26.41 -14.04 14.16
N ASN A 300 -26.00 -15.20 14.72
CA ASN A 300 -25.04 -15.22 15.80
C ASN A 300 -23.71 -14.57 15.40
N HIS A 301 -23.20 -14.93 14.22
CA HIS A 301 -21.97 -14.37 13.69
C HIS A 301 -22.03 -12.84 13.61
N ILE A 302 -23.05 -12.28 12.93
CA ILE A 302 -23.21 -10.84 12.76
C ILE A 302 -23.30 -10.12 14.11
N PHE A 303 -24.15 -10.62 15.04
CA PHE A 303 -24.28 -9.96 16.35
C PHE A 303 -22.98 -10.00 17.16
N LYS A 304 -22.21 -11.09 17.09
CA LYS A 304 -20.94 -11.22 17.81
C LYS A 304 -19.85 -10.35 17.20
N VAL A 305 -19.71 -10.35 15.88
CA VAL A 305 -18.66 -9.62 15.17
C VAL A 305 -18.91 -8.11 15.23
N VAL A 306 -20.09 -7.67 14.84
CA VAL A 306 -20.47 -6.25 14.91
C VAL A 306 -20.48 -5.76 16.36
N GLY A 307 -21.02 -6.57 17.30
CA GLY A 307 -21.06 -6.23 18.72
C GLY A 307 -19.69 -6.06 19.35
N HIS A 308 -18.69 -6.86 18.94
CA HIS A 308 -17.31 -6.76 19.43
C HIS A 308 -16.66 -5.42 19.06
N TRP A 309 -16.92 -4.95 17.86
CA TRP A 309 -16.35 -3.68 17.36
C TRP A 309 -17.36 -2.52 17.34
N LYS A 310 -18.49 -2.64 18.05
CA LYS A 310 -19.50 -1.58 18.11
C LYS A 310 -18.88 -0.24 18.47
N GLY A 311 -19.21 0.80 17.67
CA GLY A 311 -18.70 2.16 17.83
C GLY A 311 -17.22 2.34 17.44
N LYS A 312 -16.53 1.26 16.97
CA LYS A 312 -15.13 1.32 16.48
C LYS A 312 -15.06 1.16 14.97
N ILE A 313 -16.03 0.51 14.36
CA ILE A 313 -16.13 0.34 12.91
C ILE A 313 -17.14 1.35 12.37
N ALA A 314 -16.68 2.20 11.43
CA ALA A 314 -17.51 3.27 10.88
C ALA A 314 -18.46 2.77 9.77
N GLU A 315 -18.04 1.77 9.02
CA GLU A 315 -18.71 1.25 7.82
C GLU A 315 -18.52 -0.26 7.72
N TRP A 316 -19.57 -1.01 7.34
CA TRP A 316 -19.51 -2.45 7.10
C TRP A 316 -19.89 -2.81 5.66
N ASP A 317 -19.09 -3.66 5.04
CA ASP A 317 -19.54 -4.48 3.92
C ASP A 317 -20.40 -5.62 4.50
N VAL A 318 -21.70 -5.41 4.55
CA VAL A 318 -22.64 -6.35 5.19
C VAL A 318 -22.80 -7.60 4.34
N VAL A 319 -22.96 -7.41 3.03
CA VAL A 319 -23.02 -8.48 2.05
C VAL A 319 -22.04 -8.18 0.93
N ASN A 320 -21.12 -9.11 0.71
CA ASN A 320 -20.08 -9.02 -0.31
C ASN A 320 -20.34 -10.03 -1.44
N GLU A 321 -20.25 -9.54 -2.69
CA GLU A 321 -20.23 -10.36 -3.92
C GLU A 321 -21.40 -11.35 -4.03
N CYS A 322 -22.60 -10.89 -3.77
CA CYS A 322 -23.77 -11.75 -3.82
C CYS A 322 -24.32 -11.99 -5.24
N LEU A 323 -23.84 -11.26 -6.24
CA LEU A 323 -24.27 -11.41 -7.62
C LEU A 323 -23.38 -12.38 -8.41
N ASN A 324 -23.98 -13.20 -9.27
CA ASN A 324 -23.25 -14.08 -10.18
C ASN A 324 -22.44 -13.30 -11.22
N ASP A 325 -21.37 -13.90 -11.73
CA ASP A 325 -20.51 -13.29 -12.75
C ASP A 325 -21.06 -13.44 -14.17
N GLY A 326 -21.94 -14.41 -14.39
CA GLY A 326 -22.57 -14.67 -15.68
C GLY A 326 -23.91 -13.98 -15.85
N GLN A 327 -24.20 -13.51 -17.07
CA GLN A 327 -25.53 -13.05 -17.43
C GLN A 327 -26.51 -14.22 -17.39
N ASN A 328 -27.68 -14.01 -16.79
CA ASN A 328 -28.80 -14.97 -16.87
C ASN A 328 -29.83 -14.42 -17.87
N PRO A 329 -29.93 -15.00 -19.09
CA PRO A 329 -30.92 -14.59 -20.08
C PRO A 329 -32.37 -14.72 -19.60
N ALA A 330 -32.62 -15.65 -18.66
CA ALA A 330 -33.97 -15.91 -18.14
C ALA A 330 -34.55 -14.74 -17.30
N VAL A 331 -33.71 -13.82 -16.86
CA VAL A 331 -34.15 -12.61 -16.14
C VAL A 331 -33.95 -11.32 -16.96
N GLY A 332 -34.20 -11.41 -18.27
CA GLY A 332 -34.07 -10.28 -19.18
C GLY A 332 -32.64 -9.82 -19.42
N GLY A 333 -31.67 -10.73 -19.37
CA GLY A 333 -30.24 -10.45 -19.52
C GLY A 333 -29.60 -9.91 -18.23
N GLY A 334 -30.31 -9.96 -17.10
CA GLY A 334 -29.80 -9.54 -15.79
C GLY A 334 -28.93 -10.59 -15.11
N TYR A 335 -28.10 -10.13 -14.21
CA TYR A 335 -27.33 -10.99 -13.31
C TYR A 335 -28.21 -11.38 -12.13
N SER A 336 -28.20 -12.64 -11.75
CA SER A 336 -28.90 -13.17 -10.59
C SER A 336 -27.97 -13.21 -9.37
N THR A 337 -28.54 -13.39 -8.20
CA THR A 337 -27.76 -13.71 -7.00
C THR A 337 -27.09 -15.07 -7.10
N ARG A 338 -26.00 -15.26 -6.35
CA ARG A 338 -25.26 -16.54 -6.30
C ARG A 338 -26.07 -17.61 -5.60
N ASN A 339 -26.93 -18.30 -6.36
CA ASN A 339 -27.85 -19.34 -5.86
C ASN A 339 -27.14 -20.62 -5.36
N TRP A 340 -25.86 -20.77 -5.64
CA TRP A 340 -25.01 -21.85 -5.17
C TRP A 340 -24.28 -21.52 -3.85
N SER A 341 -24.33 -20.28 -3.37
CA SER A 341 -23.69 -19.90 -2.11
C SER A 341 -24.31 -20.64 -0.92
N VAL A 342 -23.51 -20.90 0.11
CA VAL A 342 -23.96 -21.58 1.33
C VAL A 342 -25.13 -20.83 1.98
N TRP A 343 -25.13 -19.51 1.90
CA TRP A 343 -26.18 -18.65 2.47
C TRP A 343 -27.47 -18.74 1.67
N TYR A 344 -27.42 -18.64 0.34
CA TYR A 344 -28.59 -18.79 -0.50
C TYR A 344 -29.24 -20.17 -0.32
N THR A 345 -28.42 -21.24 -0.40
CA THR A 345 -28.92 -22.62 -0.26
C THR A 345 -29.42 -22.90 1.16
N GLY A 346 -28.78 -22.32 2.17
CA GLY A 346 -29.16 -22.43 3.57
C GLY A 346 -30.50 -21.76 3.87
N PHE A 347 -30.71 -20.56 3.36
CA PHE A 347 -31.97 -19.81 3.53
C PHE A 347 -33.07 -20.29 2.58
N GLY A 348 -32.71 -20.93 1.47
CA GLY A 348 -33.65 -21.29 0.40
C GLY A 348 -34.05 -20.12 -0.49
N GLY A 349 -33.23 -19.06 -0.54
CA GLY A 349 -33.46 -17.84 -1.32
C GLY A 349 -32.57 -16.68 -0.93
N GLU A 350 -32.90 -15.48 -1.42
CA GLU A 350 -32.11 -14.26 -1.28
C GLU A 350 -32.30 -13.53 0.06
N ASP A 351 -33.27 -13.90 0.88
CA ASP A 351 -33.65 -13.20 2.09
C ASP A 351 -32.58 -13.24 3.21
N TYR A 352 -31.50 -13.98 3.02
CA TYR A 352 -30.30 -13.87 3.84
C TYR A 352 -29.67 -12.46 3.73
N ILE A 353 -29.78 -11.80 2.54
CA ILE A 353 -29.28 -10.45 2.30
C ILE A 353 -30.03 -9.47 3.20
N ASP A 354 -31.37 -9.48 3.13
CA ASP A 354 -32.24 -8.62 3.93
C ASP A 354 -31.96 -8.81 5.43
N SER A 355 -31.90 -10.08 5.85
CA SER A 355 -31.61 -10.48 7.23
C SER A 355 -30.27 -9.96 7.73
N ALA A 356 -29.20 -10.07 6.90
CA ALA A 356 -27.88 -9.62 7.26
C ALA A 356 -27.85 -8.10 7.55
N PHE A 357 -28.44 -7.28 6.69
CA PHE A 357 -28.54 -5.84 6.90
C PHE A 357 -29.33 -5.49 8.16
N VAL A 358 -30.49 -6.13 8.37
CA VAL A 358 -31.30 -5.90 9.57
C VAL A 358 -30.52 -6.25 10.84
N TRP A 359 -29.81 -7.37 10.86
CA TRP A 359 -29.05 -7.79 12.04
C TRP A 359 -27.80 -6.94 12.28
N ALA A 360 -27.12 -6.51 11.23
CA ALA A 360 -25.98 -5.60 11.34
C ALA A 360 -26.42 -4.25 11.96
N HIS A 361 -27.53 -3.68 11.47
CA HIS A 361 -28.09 -2.45 12.04
C HIS A 361 -28.56 -2.62 13.49
N GLN A 362 -29.19 -3.75 13.83
CA GLN A 362 -29.58 -4.04 15.22
C GLN A 362 -28.38 -4.16 16.15
N ALA A 363 -27.25 -4.70 15.67
CA ALA A 363 -26.04 -4.85 16.45
C ALA A 363 -25.31 -3.51 16.65
N ASP A 364 -25.20 -2.69 15.60
CA ASP A 364 -24.66 -1.32 15.67
C ASP A 364 -25.46 -0.38 14.75
N PRO A 365 -26.41 0.40 15.32
CA PRO A 365 -27.23 1.32 14.55
C PRO A 365 -26.48 2.53 13.95
N ASP A 366 -25.29 2.84 14.47
CA ASP A 366 -24.52 4.01 14.07
C ASP A 366 -23.60 3.72 12.89
N ALA A 367 -23.24 2.45 12.67
CA ALA A 367 -22.39 2.04 11.56
C ALA A 367 -23.11 2.15 10.21
N LYS A 368 -22.39 2.58 9.16
CA LYS A 368 -22.91 2.64 7.80
C LYS A 368 -22.83 1.27 7.12
N LEU A 369 -23.89 0.89 6.43
CA LEU A 369 -24.09 -0.46 5.90
C LEU A 369 -24.11 -0.47 4.37
N TYR A 370 -23.19 -1.25 3.76
CA TYR A 370 -22.96 -1.29 2.33
C TYR A 370 -23.16 -2.69 1.75
N LEU A 371 -23.70 -2.72 0.52
CA LEU A 371 -23.67 -3.85 -0.39
C LEU A 371 -22.44 -3.69 -1.29
N ASN A 372 -21.48 -4.63 -1.27
CA ASN A 372 -20.19 -4.51 -1.96
C ASN A 372 -20.04 -5.60 -3.03
N ASP A 373 -19.57 -5.25 -4.23
CA ASP A 373 -19.33 -6.24 -5.28
C ASP A 373 -18.28 -5.76 -6.29
N TYR A 374 -17.68 -6.70 -7.05
CA TYR A 374 -16.75 -6.44 -8.14
C TYR A 374 -17.45 -6.52 -9.50
N SER A 375 -16.77 -6.07 -10.57
CA SER A 375 -17.34 -5.91 -11.91
C SER A 375 -18.66 -5.15 -11.88
N VAL A 376 -18.71 -4.11 -11.05
CA VAL A 376 -19.79 -3.15 -10.91
C VAL A 376 -19.22 -1.74 -10.87
N GLY A 377 -20.02 -0.76 -11.25
CA GLY A 377 -19.61 0.65 -11.22
C GLY A 377 -19.56 1.30 -12.61
N MET A 378 -19.46 0.55 -13.68
CA MET A 378 -19.53 1.08 -15.05
C MET A 378 -20.89 0.77 -15.68
N TRP A 379 -21.77 1.77 -15.71
CA TRP A 379 -23.22 1.62 -15.98
C TRP A 379 -23.57 0.91 -17.29
N ASN A 380 -22.91 1.28 -18.38
CA ASN A 380 -23.17 0.69 -19.69
C ASN A 380 -22.25 -0.48 -20.05
N LYS A 381 -21.09 -0.58 -19.40
CA LYS A 381 -20.10 -1.65 -19.67
C LYS A 381 -20.35 -2.89 -18.85
N GLU A 382 -20.87 -2.76 -17.63
CA GLU A 382 -21.02 -3.84 -16.68
C GLU A 382 -22.49 -4.07 -16.36
N GLY A 383 -23.10 -5.06 -17.00
CA GLY A 383 -24.51 -5.41 -16.76
C GLY A 383 -24.80 -5.77 -15.30
N LYS A 384 -23.80 -6.26 -14.57
CA LYS A 384 -23.84 -6.54 -13.13
C LYS A 384 -24.13 -5.26 -12.31
N THR A 385 -23.70 -4.07 -12.77
CA THR A 385 -24.03 -2.78 -12.15
C THR A 385 -25.53 -2.55 -12.07
N ARG A 386 -26.28 -2.85 -13.14
CA ARG A 386 -27.75 -2.69 -13.13
C ARG A 386 -28.45 -3.72 -12.26
N ALA A 387 -27.90 -4.93 -12.15
CA ALA A 387 -28.41 -5.94 -11.22
C ALA A 387 -28.21 -5.50 -9.77
N MET A 388 -27.03 -4.95 -9.45
CA MET A 388 -26.75 -4.35 -8.13
C MET A 388 -27.71 -3.19 -7.82
N TYR A 389 -27.96 -2.33 -8.80
CA TYR A 389 -28.92 -1.24 -8.69
C TYR A 389 -30.33 -1.77 -8.35
N ASN A 390 -30.81 -2.77 -9.09
CA ASN A 390 -32.13 -3.35 -8.86
C ASN A 390 -32.25 -3.98 -7.46
N LEU A 391 -31.22 -4.71 -7.03
CA LEU A 391 -31.16 -5.32 -5.71
C LEU A 391 -31.13 -4.24 -4.61
N ALA A 392 -30.26 -3.25 -4.73
CA ALA A 392 -30.14 -2.16 -3.75
C ALA A 392 -31.44 -1.32 -3.67
N LYS A 393 -32.06 -1.07 -4.83
CA LYS A 393 -33.37 -0.41 -4.89
C LYS A 393 -34.45 -1.22 -4.16
N ARG A 394 -34.51 -2.54 -4.40
CA ARG A 394 -35.45 -3.44 -3.71
C ARG A 394 -35.25 -3.37 -2.19
N LEU A 395 -33.99 -3.45 -1.72
CA LEU A 395 -33.69 -3.33 -0.29
C LEU A 395 -34.17 -1.98 0.27
N LYS A 396 -33.88 -0.89 -0.43
CA LYS A 396 -34.32 0.45 -0.02
C LYS A 396 -35.84 0.59 0.02
N ASP A 397 -36.51 0.15 -1.03
CA ASP A 397 -37.99 0.21 -1.13
C ASP A 397 -38.67 -0.66 -0.04
N ALA A 398 -38.05 -1.75 0.38
CA ALA A 398 -38.52 -2.62 1.47
C ALA A 398 -38.18 -2.07 2.87
N GLY A 399 -37.54 -0.90 2.99
CA GLY A 399 -37.14 -0.32 4.27
C GLY A 399 -35.99 -1.05 4.97
N ILE A 400 -35.24 -1.87 4.25
CA ILE A 400 -34.02 -2.52 4.79
C ILE A 400 -32.95 -1.45 5.02
N PRO A 401 -32.23 -1.49 6.14
CA PRO A 401 -31.27 -0.45 6.52
C PRO A 401 -29.98 -0.54 5.70
N ILE A 402 -30.05 -0.15 4.43
CA ILE A 402 -28.91 -0.01 3.53
C ILE A 402 -28.57 1.47 3.36
N ASP A 403 -27.33 1.88 3.65
CA ASP A 403 -26.83 3.24 3.45
C ASP A 403 -26.29 3.48 2.06
N GLY A 404 -25.76 2.45 1.39
CA GLY A 404 -25.17 2.59 0.08
C GLY A 404 -24.62 1.33 -0.53
N VAL A 405 -23.88 1.52 -1.61
CA VAL A 405 -23.20 0.46 -2.38
C VAL A 405 -21.70 0.73 -2.46
N GLY A 406 -20.92 -0.33 -2.42
CA GLY A 406 -19.48 -0.34 -2.63
C GLY A 406 -19.13 -0.91 -4.00
N PHE A 407 -18.35 -0.17 -4.76
CA PHE A 407 -17.73 -0.65 -5.99
C PHE A 407 -16.28 -1.05 -5.66
N GLN A 408 -15.96 -2.33 -5.75
CA GLN A 408 -14.59 -2.82 -5.50
C GLN A 408 -13.60 -2.16 -6.48
N THR A 409 -13.96 -2.08 -7.73
CA THR A 409 -13.18 -1.41 -8.79
C THR A 409 -11.80 -2.05 -9.02
N HIS A 410 -11.72 -3.40 -8.93
CA HIS A 410 -10.61 -4.17 -9.46
C HIS A 410 -10.66 -4.10 -11.00
N THR A 411 -9.65 -3.51 -11.63
CA THR A 411 -9.76 -3.16 -13.05
C THR A 411 -8.39 -3.09 -13.75
N SER A 412 -8.41 -2.72 -15.03
CA SER A 412 -7.19 -2.47 -15.80
C SER A 412 -7.24 -1.15 -16.55
N VAL A 413 -6.06 -0.61 -16.88
CA VAL A 413 -5.92 0.66 -17.60
C VAL A 413 -6.70 0.67 -18.92
N GLY A 414 -6.68 -0.45 -19.64
CA GLY A 414 -7.39 -0.55 -20.93
C GLY A 414 -8.91 -0.64 -20.81
N TYR A 415 -9.42 -1.14 -19.68
CA TYR A 415 -10.86 -1.39 -19.51
C TYR A 415 -11.59 -0.28 -18.78
N PHE A 416 -10.98 0.30 -17.75
CA PHE A 416 -11.62 1.27 -16.86
C PHE A 416 -12.01 2.58 -17.55
N ASP A 417 -13.21 3.05 -17.26
CA ASP A 417 -13.75 4.31 -17.77
C ASP A 417 -14.44 5.11 -16.63
N PRO A 418 -13.79 6.16 -16.11
CA PRO A 418 -14.37 6.96 -15.03
C PRO A 418 -15.71 7.60 -15.38
N SER A 419 -15.98 7.89 -16.65
CA SER A 419 -17.27 8.51 -17.06
C SER A 419 -18.45 7.56 -16.87
N GLU A 420 -18.24 6.26 -17.01
CA GLU A 420 -19.24 5.23 -16.76
C GLU A 420 -19.52 5.11 -15.25
N VAL A 421 -18.50 5.33 -14.40
CA VAL A 421 -18.68 5.37 -12.94
C VAL A 421 -19.51 6.59 -12.55
N GLU A 422 -19.29 7.74 -13.18
CA GLU A 422 -20.11 8.94 -12.97
C GLU A 422 -21.60 8.69 -13.27
N LEU A 423 -21.91 7.93 -14.33
CA LEU A 423 -23.29 7.55 -14.64
C LEU A 423 -23.89 6.68 -13.55
N SER A 424 -23.15 5.70 -13.05
CA SER A 424 -23.61 4.84 -11.95
C SER A 424 -23.89 5.62 -10.69
N ILE A 425 -22.98 6.50 -10.28
CA ILE A 425 -23.15 7.34 -9.08
C ILE A 425 -24.47 8.10 -9.16
N LYS A 426 -24.77 8.74 -10.29
CA LYS A 426 -26.04 9.47 -10.49
C LYS A 426 -27.26 8.59 -10.28
N GLN A 427 -27.23 7.34 -10.78
CA GLN A 427 -28.36 6.42 -10.66
C GLN A 427 -28.59 5.99 -9.21
N PHE A 428 -27.53 5.59 -8.49
CA PHE A 428 -27.66 5.16 -7.10
C PHE A 428 -28.03 6.32 -6.16
N GLN A 429 -27.48 7.51 -6.38
CA GLN A 429 -27.84 8.69 -5.61
C GLN A 429 -29.29 9.14 -5.86
N ALA A 430 -29.81 8.94 -7.07
CA ALA A 430 -31.22 9.26 -7.40
C ALA A 430 -32.23 8.43 -6.58
N ILE A 431 -31.83 7.27 -6.05
CA ILE A 431 -32.63 6.45 -5.13
C ILE A 431 -32.24 6.63 -3.65
N GLY A 432 -31.39 7.63 -3.35
CA GLY A 432 -30.98 7.97 -1.98
C GLY A 432 -29.98 7.02 -1.36
N LEU A 433 -29.11 6.41 -2.17
CA LEU A 433 -28.00 5.56 -1.71
C LEU A 433 -26.65 6.22 -1.95
N ASN A 434 -25.77 6.14 -0.96
CA ASN A 434 -24.38 6.52 -1.14
C ASN A 434 -23.65 5.55 -2.06
N VAL A 435 -22.65 6.06 -2.77
CA VAL A 435 -21.70 5.24 -3.53
C VAL A 435 -20.31 5.44 -2.95
N ILE A 436 -19.60 4.34 -2.71
CA ILE A 436 -18.21 4.34 -2.28
C ILE A 436 -17.38 3.46 -3.20
N VAL A 437 -16.09 3.80 -3.38
CA VAL A 437 -15.09 2.93 -3.99
C VAL A 437 -14.30 2.27 -2.87
N THR A 438 -14.25 0.93 -2.87
CA THR A 438 -13.84 0.15 -1.70
C THR A 438 -12.48 -0.53 -1.84
N GLU A 439 -12.06 -0.88 -3.06
CA GLU A 439 -10.95 -1.83 -3.26
C GLU A 439 -10.16 -1.53 -4.54
N MET A 440 -10.08 -0.26 -4.93
CA MET A 440 -9.49 0.07 -6.22
C MET A 440 -8.05 -0.42 -6.37
N ASP A 441 -7.83 -1.17 -7.41
CA ASP A 441 -6.56 -1.40 -8.07
C ASP A 441 -6.74 -1.35 -9.59
N MET A 442 -5.71 -0.87 -10.31
CA MET A 442 -5.79 -0.72 -11.77
C MET A 442 -4.52 -1.21 -12.43
N GLU A 443 -4.53 -2.46 -12.90
CA GLU A 443 -3.38 -3.05 -13.58
C GLU A 443 -3.11 -2.41 -14.94
N GLY A 444 -1.83 -2.13 -15.20
CA GLY A 444 -1.34 -1.90 -16.56
C GLY A 444 -0.64 -3.11 -17.13
N GLY A 445 -0.10 -3.00 -18.34
CA GLY A 445 0.58 -4.12 -18.98
C GLY A 445 -0.35 -5.26 -19.38
N GLN A 446 0.16 -6.48 -19.30
CA GLN A 446 -0.59 -7.69 -19.62
C GLN A 446 -0.04 -8.88 -18.85
N ARG A 447 -0.91 -9.68 -18.26
CA ARG A 447 -0.59 -10.97 -17.65
C ARG A 447 -1.61 -12.04 -18.05
N ASN A 448 -1.25 -13.30 -17.87
CA ASN A 448 -2.14 -14.45 -17.99
C ASN A 448 -2.06 -15.21 -16.66
N ASP A 449 -3.12 -15.16 -15.90
CA ASP A 449 -3.15 -15.63 -14.50
C ASP A 449 -1.93 -15.15 -13.69
N LYS A 450 -0.97 -16.04 -13.45
CA LYS A 450 0.23 -15.79 -12.63
C LYS A 450 1.47 -15.38 -13.44
N GLU A 451 1.38 -15.41 -14.77
CA GLU A 451 2.53 -15.16 -15.65
C GLU A 451 2.46 -13.78 -16.29
N LEU A 452 3.54 -13.01 -16.12
CA LEU A 452 3.69 -11.72 -16.80
C LEU A 452 3.94 -11.95 -18.29
N ILE A 453 3.09 -11.34 -19.13
CA ILE A 453 3.28 -11.28 -20.58
C ILE A 453 4.03 -10.00 -20.97
N ARG A 454 3.65 -8.88 -20.38
CA ARG A 454 4.26 -7.58 -20.63
C ARG A 454 4.06 -6.65 -19.43
N ALA A 455 5.12 -6.02 -18.97
CA ALA A 455 5.06 -4.99 -17.94
C ALA A 455 4.27 -3.75 -18.44
N ILE A 456 3.80 -2.95 -17.50
CA ILE A 456 3.17 -1.67 -17.79
C ILE A 456 4.14 -0.74 -18.52
N SER A 457 3.68 -0.04 -19.54
CA SER A 457 4.46 0.96 -20.26
C SER A 457 4.31 2.35 -19.63
N ASP A 458 5.24 3.27 -19.95
CA ASP A 458 5.18 4.65 -19.47
C ASP A 458 3.88 5.38 -19.92
N SER A 459 3.38 5.06 -21.12
CA SER A 459 2.11 5.62 -21.61
C SER A 459 0.91 5.09 -20.84
N GLU A 460 0.93 3.82 -20.43
CA GLU A 460 -0.12 3.23 -19.58
C GLU A 460 -0.04 3.78 -18.15
N LEU A 461 1.16 3.97 -17.59
CA LEU A 461 1.33 4.62 -16.27
C LEU A 461 0.72 6.03 -16.27
N LYS A 462 0.95 6.80 -17.33
CA LYS A 462 0.34 8.12 -17.46
C LYS A 462 -1.19 8.06 -17.55
N THR A 463 -1.71 7.15 -18.38
CA THR A 463 -3.17 6.95 -18.53
C THR A 463 -3.79 6.45 -17.21
N GLN A 464 -3.11 5.56 -16.50
CA GLN A 464 -3.52 5.10 -15.17
C GLN A 464 -3.64 6.28 -14.20
N ALA A 465 -2.61 7.13 -14.14
CA ALA A 465 -2.60 8.30 -13.28
C ALA A 465 -3.75 9.27 -13.59
N GLU A 466 -4.00 9.54 -14.89
CA GLU A 466 -5.12 10.37 -15.33
C GLU A 466 -6.48 9.78 -14.90
N LYS A 467 -6.67 8.45 -15.01
CA LYS A 467 -7.91 7.77 -14.65
C LYS A 467 -8.14 7.73 -13.12
N TYR A 468 -7.10 7.51 -12.32
CA TYR A 468 -7.16 7.61 -10.86
C TYR A 468 -7.55 9.03 -10.41
N GLY A 469 -6.90 10.05 -10.96
CA GLY A 469 -7.22 11.44 -10.69
C GLY A 469 -8.64 11.80 -11.10
N LYS A 470 -9.08 11.35 -12.29
CA LYS A 470 -10.43 11.60 -12.79
C LYS A 470 -11.52 10.94 -11.95
N LEU A 471 -11.29 9.70 -11.49
CA LEU A 471 -12.20 9.05 -10.55
C LEU A 471 -12.30 9.84 -9.24
N ALA A 472 -11.19 10.28 -8.67
CA ALA A 472 -11.18 11.10 -7.46
C ALA A 472 -11.99 12.40 -7.64
N GLU A 473 -11.82 13.11 -8.77
CA GLU A 473 -12.62 14.30 -9.09
C GLU A 473 -14.13 14.00 -9.13
N ILE A 474 -14.52 12.87 -9.74
CA ILE A 474 -15.92 12.45 -9.84
C ILE A 474 -16.48 12.13 -8.46
N LEU A 475 -15.77 11.35 -7.66
CA LEU A 475 -16.21 11.00 -6.31
C LEU A 475 -16.43 12.26 -5.44
N LEU A 476 -15.51 13.22 -5.50
CA LEU A 476 -15.61 14.49 -4.80
C LEU A 476 -16.79 15.33 -5.31
N LYS A 477 -16.95 15.43 -6.64
CA LYS A 477 -18.04 16.19 -7.29
C LYS A 477 -19.43 15.73 -6.85
N TYR A 478 -19.61 14.43 -6.63
CA TYR A 478 -20.89 13.82 -6.22
C TYR A 478 -20.95 13.54 -4.72
N ASP A 479 -20.07 14.14 -3.95
CA ASP A 479 -20.02 14.03 -2.50
C ASP A 479 -19.91 12.58 -1.97
N CYS A 480 -19.36 11.68 -2.76
CA CYS A 480 -19.11 10.30 -2.34
C CYS A 480 -18.22 10.28 -1.09
N PRO A 481 -18.58 9.56 -0.03
CA PRO A 481 -17.89 9.69 1.25
C PRO A 481 -16.53 8.99 1.30
N THR A 482 -16.35 7.91 0.54
CA THR A 482 -15.19 7.01 0.72
C THR A 482 -14.56 6.63 -0.63
N PHE A 483 -13.24 6.77 -0.71
CA PHE A 483 -12.39 6.25 -1.76
C PHE A 483 -11.26 5.41 -1.16
N MET A 484 -11.22 4.12 -1.48
CA MET A 484 -10.19 3.21 -1.00
C MET A 484 -9.48 2.47 -2.12
N VAL A 485 -8.21 2.18 -1.90
CA VAL A 485 -7.39 1.30 -2.75
C VAL A 485 -7.13 -0.03 -2.04
N TRP A 486 -6.95 -1.12 -2.80
CA TRP A 486 -6.79 -2.46 -2.22
C TRP A 486 -5.32 -2.83 -2.04
N GLY A 487 -4.63 -2.02 -1.28
CA GLY A 487 -3.21 -2.14 -0.97
C GLY A 487 -2.51 -0.80 -1.04
N VAL A 488 -1.37 -0.70 -0.36
CA VAL A 488 -0.57 0.54 -0.33
C VAL A 488 0.41 0.55 -1.48
N ALA A 489 1.24 -0.49 -1.56
CA ALA A 489 2.37 -0.58 -2.48
C ALA A 489 2.29 -1.86 -3.33
N ASP A 490 2.82 -1.79 -4.56
CA ASP A 490 2.72 -2.85 -5.56
C ASP A 490 3.18 -4.22 -5.05
N ASN A 491 4.31 -4.29 -4.34
CA ASN A 491 4.82 -5.54 -3.76
C ASN A 491 3.98 -6.13 -2.62
N ARG A 492 2.88 -5.48 -2.26
CA ARG A 492 1.92 -5.90 -1.23
C ARG A 492 0.50 -6.05 -1.78
N SER A 493 0.33 -6.00 -3.09
CA SER A 493 -0.92 -6.31 -3.76
C SER A 493 -1.23 -7.80 -3.70
N TRP A 494 -2.50 -8.15 -3.71
CA TRP A 494 -2.98 -9.52 -3.87
C TRP A 494 -2.82 -10.06 -5.31
N LEU A 495 -2.60 -9.15 -6.27
CA LEU A 495 -2.43 -9.47 -7.68
C LEU A 495 -1.04 -10.03 -7.96
N ASP A 496 -0.97 -11.12 -8.71
CA ASP A 496 0.29 -11.65 -9.21
C ASP A 496 0.96 -10.66 -10.18
N CYS A 497 2.30 -10.63 -10.23
CA CYS A 497 3.09 -9.72 -11.08
C CYS A 497 2.86 -8.23 -10.81
N SER A 498 2.36 -7.86 -9.64
CA SER A 498 1.96 -6.47 -9.33
C SER A 498 3.12 -5.46 -9.38
N GLU A 499 4.37 -5.88 -9.11
CA GLU A 499 5.54 -5.03 -9.25
C GLU A 499 5.84 -4.65 -10.72
N ASP A 500 5.32 -5.41 -11.68
CA ASP A 500 5.45 -5.17 -13.12
C ASP A 500 4.20 -4.49 -13.71
N THR A 501 3.02 -4.79 -13.17
CA THR A 501 1.73 -4.23 -13.63
C THR A 501 1.30 -2.98 -12.88
N LYS A 502 1.93 -2.68 -11.75
CA LYS A 502 1.83 -1.46 -10.92
C LYS A 502 0.40 -0.99 -10.65
N PRO A 503 -0.42 -1.81 -9.97
CA PRO A 503 -1.85 -1.52 -9.82
C PRO A 503 -2.17 -0.45 -8.77
N LEU A 504 -1.24 -0.14 -7.84
CA LEU A 504 -1.52 0.65 -6.65
C LEU A 504 -0.95 2.08 -6.72
N LEU A 505 -0.93 2.77 -5.59
CA LEU A 505 -0.54 4.18 -5.53
C LEU A 505 0.93 4.41 -5.17
N PHE A 506 1.62 3.36 -4.69
CA PHE A 506 3.01 3.44 -4.27
C PHE A 506 3.81 2.29 -4.87
N TYR A 507 5.06 2.59 -5.22
CA TYR A 507 6.05 1.57 -5.60
C TYR A 507 6.40 0.68 -4.41
N ALA A 508 7.15 -0.40 -4.66
CA ALA A 508 7.61 -1.32 -3.61
C ALA A 508 8.44 -0.65 -2.50
N ASP A 509 9.13 0.42 -2.83
CA ASP A 509 9.91 1.26 -1.90
C ASP A 509 9.08 2.33 -1.20
N LEU A 510 7.75 2.32 -1.39
CA LEU A 510 6.77 3.27 -0.87
C LEU A 510 6.91 4.69 -1.45
N THR A 511 7.64 4.88 -2.55
CA THR A 511 7.59 6.11 -3.33
C THR A 511 6.23 6.22 -4.04
N PRO A 512 5.59 7.42 -4.11
CA PRO A 512 4.28 7.55 -4.75
C PRO A 512 4.39 7.42 -6.27
N HIS A 513 3.42 6.74 -6.84
CA HIS A 513 3.18 6.78 -8.28
C HIS A 513 2.61 8.13 -8.70
N GLU A 514 2.68 8.43 -10.01
CA GLU A 514 1.97 9.57 -10.57
C GLU A 514 0.45 9.50 -10.30
N ALA A 515 -0.12 8.30 -10.18
CA ALA A 515 -1.51 8.08 -9.77
C ALA A 515 -1.82 8.67 -8.40
N TYR A 516 -0.93 8.52 -7.40
CA TYR A 516 -1.09 9.18 -6.10
C TYR A 516 -1.08 10.70 -6.23
N ILE A 517 -0.17 11.23 -7.06
CA ILE A 517 -0.03 12.68 -7.27
C ILE A 517 -1.29 13.28 -7.91
N THR A 518 -1.88 12.60 -8.90
CA THR A 518 -3.12 13.06 -9.54
C THR A 518 -4.32 13.01 -8.60
N VAL A 519 -4.46 11.94 -7.79
CA VAL A 519 -5.47 11.86 -6.74
C VAL A 519 -5.30 13.00 -5.73
N ARG A 520 -4.07 13.26 -5.25
CA ARG A 520 -3.78 14.36 -4.34
C ARG A 520 -4.16 15.72 -4.92
N LYS A 521 -3.83 15.95 -6.19
CA LYS A 521 -4.22 17.18 -6.90
C LYS A 521 -5.74 17.34 -6.99
N ALA A 522 -6.47 16.25 -7.24
CA ALA A 522 -7.95 16.29 -7.29
C ALA A 522 -8.53 16.71 -5.93
N TYR A 523 -8.07 16.10 -4.83
CA TYR A 523 -8.49 16.46 -3.47
C TYR A 523 -8.12 17.91 -3.11
N GLN A 524 -6.90 18.33 -3.39
CA GLN A 524 -6.44 19.70 -3.18
C GLN A 524 -7.28 20.71 -3.94
N ASN A 525 -7.46 20.50 -5.25
CA ASN A 525 -8.21 21.41 -6.09
C ASN A 525 -9.67 21.53 -5.68
N TYR A 526 -10.28 20.43 -5.24
CA TYR A 526 -11.66 20.43 -4.76
C TYR A 526 -11.77 21.19 -3.44
N ALA A 527 -10.87 20.96 -2.48
CA ALA A 527 -10.84 21.65 -1.20
C ALA A 527 -10.67 23.17 -1.39
N ILE A 528 -9.77 23.61 -2.28
CA ILE A 528 -9.55 25.04 -2.57
C ILE A 528 -10.79 25.68 -3.24
N LYS A 529 -11.46 24.95 -4.16
CA LYS A 529 -12.66 25.47 -4.84
C LYS A 529 -13.87 25.61 -3.92
N THR A 530 -13.96 24.79 -2.90
CA THR A 530 -15.08 24.80 -1.94
C THR A 530 -14.86 25.77 -0.79
N ASP A 531 -13.85 26.65 -0.89
CA ASP A 531 -13.48 27.61 0.16
C ASP A 531 -13.32 26.92 1.54
N VAL A 532 -12.75 25.70 1.56
CA VAL A 532 -12.20 25.15 2.80
C VAL A 532 -10.88 25.87 3.00
N PRO A 533 -10.85 26.96 3.79
CA PRO A 533 -9.60 27.71 3.95
C PRO A 533 -8.57 26.80 4.60
N ASP A 534 -7.31 26.93 4.18
CA ASP A 534 -6.18 26.48 5.00
C ASP A 534 -6.40 27.07 6.39
N VAL A 535 -6.46 26.21 7.40
CA VAL A 535 -6.55 26.70 8.78
C VAL A 535 -5.16 27.24 9.12
N GLU A 536 -4.87 28.46 8.68
CA GLU A 536 -3.80 29.26 9.25
C GLU A 536 -4.24 29.67 10.64
N TYR A 537 -3.42 29.36 11.62
CA TYR A 537 -3.60 29.86 12.98
C TYR A 537 -3.31 31.39 12.98
N GLU A 538 -4.29 32.20 12.62
CA GLU A 538 -4.31 33.56 13.09
C GLU A 538 -4.81 33.53 14.54
N GLU A 539 -4.02 33.98 15.46
CA GLU A 539 -4.45 34.34 16.82
C GLU A 539 -5.54 35.40 16.68
N LEU A 540 -6.80 34.97 16.69
CA LEU A 540 -7.92 35.91 16.84
C LEU A 540 -7.87 36.44 18.27
N VAL A 541 -7.42 37.67 18.42
CA VAL A 541 -7.66 38.43 19.64
C VAL A 541 -9.17 38.71 19.70
N ILE A 542 -9.87 37.91 20.48
CA ILE A 542 -11.29 38.20 20.80
C ILE A 542 -11.26 39.27 21.88
N ASP A 543 -11.90 40.40 21.60
CA ASP A 543 -12.15 41.44 22.64
C ASP A 543 -12.94 40.81 23.78
N SER A 544 -12.55 40.98 25.00
CA SER A 544 -12.97 40.22 26.19
C SER A 544 -14.48 40.33 26.54
N GLU A 545 -15.25 41.07 25.76
CA GLU A 545 -16.72 41.24 25.96
C GLU A 545 -17.60 40.50 24.94
N VAL A 546 -17.03 39.84 23.88
CA VAL A 546 -17.80 39.20 22.82
C VAL A 546 -17.78 37.69 23.00
N LYS A 547 -18.96 37.08 23.26
CA LYS A 547 -19.17 35.65 23.26
C LYS A 547 -19.45 35.14 21.83
N LEU A 548 -18.70 34.14 21.37
CA LEU A 548 -18.87 33.53 20.05
C LEU A 548 -19.49 32.15 20.16
N ASP A 549 -20.50 31.93 19.33
CA ASP A 549 -21.12 30.61 19.19
C ASP A 549 -20.18 29.65 18.47
N VAL A 550 -20.07 28.41 18.98
CA VAL A 550 -19.32 27.31 18.41
C VAL A 550 -20.30 26.32 17.79
N TYR A 551 -20.11 26.00 16.54
CA TYR A 551 -20.90 25.02 15.80
C TYR A 551 -20.05 23.84 15.35
N SER A 552 -20.61 22.65 15.33
CA SER A 552 -20.02 21.52 14.62
C SER A 552 -19.97 21.80 13.12
N ILE A 553 -19.17 21.02 12.38
CA ILE A 553 -19.11 21.10 10.91
C ILE A 553 -20.46 20.82 10.24
N THR A 554 -21.37 20.12 10.95
CA THR A 554 -22.74 19.85 10.48
C THR A 554 -23.71 20.98 10.76
N GLY A 555 -23.23 22.12 11.33
CA GLY A 555 -24.04 23.29 11.64
C GLY A 555 -24.81 23.22 12.98
N GLN A 556 -24.59 22.20 13.81
CA GLN A 556 -25.17 22.09 15.12
C GLN A 556 -24.40 22.98 16.11
N LYS A 557 -25.04 23.85 16.85
CA LYS A 557 -24.42 24.62 17.93
C LYS A 557 -24.00 23.67 19.05
N VAL A 558 -22.72 23.65 19.37
CA VAL A 558 -22.10 22.79 20.39
C VAL A 558 -21.59 23.54 21.62
N GLY A 559 -21.52 24.88 21.54
CA GLY A 559 -21.12 25.68 22.68
C GLY A 559 -20.98 27.17 22.39
N VAL A 560 -20.38 27.88 23.34
CA VAL A 560 -20.08 29.31 23.28
C VAL A 560 -18.73 29.51 23.95
N ILE A 561 -17.85 30.28 23.34
CA ILE A 561 -16.52 30.63 23.88
C ILE A 561 -16.38 32.15 24.02
N SER A 562 -15.60 32.56 25.00
CA SER A 562 -15.22 33.96 25.23
C SER A 562 -13.76 34.23 24.80
N SER A 563 -12.99 33.17 24.52
CA SER A 563 -11.63 33.24 23.97
C SER A 563 -11.37 32.04 23.08
N MET A 564 -10.44 32.15 22.12
CA MET A 564 -10.07 31.03 21.26
C MET A 564 -9.33 29.90 22.01
N SER A 565 -8.72 30.19 23.17
CA SER A 565 -8.14 29.16 24.04
C SER A 565 -9.18 28.18 24.59
N GLU A 566 -10.40 28.65 24.84
CA GLU A 566 -11.50 27.78 25.31
C GLU A 566 -11.95 26.77 24.25
N LEU A 567 -11.64 27.02 22.97
CA LEU A 567 -11.95 26.05 21.91
C LEU A 567 -11.11 24.79 22.04
N GLN A 568 -9.94 24.85 22.66
CA GLN A 568 -9.07 23.68 22.91
C GLN A 568 -9.63 22.70 23.95
N ASP A 569 -10.62 23.15 24.74
CA ASP A 569 -11.32 22.30 25.71
C ASP A 569 -12.41 21.43 25.06
N TYR A 570 -12.68 21.66 23.77
CA TYR A 570 -13.63 20.84 23.00
C TYR A 570 -12.96 19.55 22.52
N PRO A 571 -13.72 18.48 22.31
CA PRO A 571 -13.21 17.25 21.71
C PRO A 571 -12.48 17.50 20.40
N ALA A 572 -11.46 16.67 20.08
CA ALA A 572 -10.76 16.78 18.81
C ALA A 572 -11.75 16.74 17.64
N GLY A 573 -11.67 17.71 16.73
CA GLY A 573 -12.61 17.84 15.63
C GLY A 573 -12.64 19.23 14.99
N PHE A 574 -13.49 19.38 13.97
CA PHE A 574 -13.68 20.66 13.30
C PHE A 574 -14.87 21.42 13.88
N TYR A 575 -14.67 22.70 14.11
CA TYR A 575 -15.68 23.61 14.64
C TYR A 575 -15.77 24.88 13.80
N ILE A 576 -16.95 25.48 13.77
CA ILE A 576 -17.19 26.80 13.15
C ILE A 576 -17.42 27.80 14.28
N VAL A 577 -16.59 28.85 14.31
CA VAL A 577 -16.70 29.96 15.26
C VAL A 577 -16.81 31.26 14.48
N GLY A 578 -17.91 31.98 14.64
CA GLY A 578 -18.21 33.07 13.74
C GLY A 578 -18.47 32.55 12.33
N ASN A 579 -17.68 33.02 11.37
CA ASN A 579 -17.69 32.56 9.97
C ASN A 579 -16.39 31.85 9.57
N LYS A 580 -15.56 31.44 10.55
CA LYS A 580 -14.29 30.73 10.33
C LYS A 580 -14.37 29.31 10.91
N LYS A 581 -13.63 28.40 10.29
CA LYS A 581 -13.53 26.98 10.65
C LYS A 581 -12.22 26.72 11.40
N TYR A 582 -12.28 25.97 12.49
CA TYR A 582 -11.14 25.65 13.36
C TYR A 582 -11.02 24.16 13.59
N LEU A 583 -9.78 23.66 13.69
CA LEU A 583 -9.47 22.29 14.07
C LEU A 583 -8.97 22.26 15.51
N VAL A 584 -9.67 21.54 16.38
CA VAL A 584 -9.19 21.17 17.72
C VAL A 584 -8.48 19.81 17.59
N LYS A 585 -7.24 19.73 18.03
CA LYS A 585 -6.38 18.53 17.91
C LYS A 585 -6.43 17.67 19.17
#